data_945e33592ba8828d842a1481dae0356c
#
_entry.id   945e33592ba8828d842a1481dae0356c
#
_cell.length_a   1.000
_cell.length_b   1.000
_cell.length_c   1.000
_cell.angle_alpha   90.00
_cell.angle_beta   90.00
_cell.angle_gamma   90.00
#
_symmetry.space_group_name_H-M   'P 1'
#
loop_
_entity.id
_entity.type
_entity.pdbx_description
1 polymer ?
#
loop_
_entity_poly.entity_id
_entity_poly.type
_entity_poly.pdbx_seq_one_letter_code
_entity_poly.pdbx_strand_id
1 'polypeptide(L)'
;MMKFLLAAVNAKYIHSNPGIYSLKAYAERTRGDLFPEGAGLPSVHVEIGEYTINNQMEQILEDIYRRKPDMVGFSCYIWNIVPCLELVRDLHKVLPDTDIWLGGPEVSFDAPELLLREPEVLGIMKGEGEETFAALLNCYEKLGMSVRKSVGMSGCRDQEKKAEEFWESLSSLPAAAYRGKDGTIQDHPVRPVMDMSRIPFLYSRLEGFENRIIYYESSRGCPFSCSYCLSSVDKSVRFRDLELVKRELDYFLENRVPQVKFVDRTFNCRKSHALEIWRHIKEHDNGVTNFHFEIAADLLDEEELELIGIMRPGLIQLEIGVQSTNPRTIREIHRVMDLERLKKVVARINAGHNVHQHLDLIAGLPWEDYSSFHRSFNEVYAMEPEQLQLGFLKVLKGSFMYEQAENYGLVYRDKPPYEVLSTKWLSYDDVLKLKGIENMVEVYYNSGQFTRTLKYLEDWWK
;
A
#
# COMPACT_ATOMS: atom_id res chain seq x y z
N MET A 1 16.04 11.33 26.35
CA MET A 1 14.95 10.63 25.63
C MET A 1 15.43 10.42 24.20
N MET A 2 15.52 9.18 23.73
CA MET A 2 15.87 8.86 22.35
C MET A 2 14.71 9.18 21.40
N LYS A 3 15.01 9.48 20.14
CA LYS A 3 14.02 9.77 19.11
C LYS A 3 14.09 8.75 17.99
N PHE A 4 12.97 8.13 17.68
CA PHE A 4 12.78 7.34 16.48
C PHE A 4 11.88 8.10 15.50
N LEU A 5 12.42 8.53 14.37
CA LEU A 5 11.67 9.18 13.32
C LEU A 5 11.17 8.16 12.30
N LEU A 6 9.87 7.98 12.16
CA LEU A 6 9.25 7.25 11.05
C LEU A 6 9.04 8.24 9.89
N ALA A 7 9.75 8.04 8.80
CA ALA A 7 9.75 8.91 7.64
C ALA A 7 9.03 8.26 6.46
N ALA A 8 8.11 8.98 5.83
CA ALA A 8 7.43 8.57 4.60
C ALA A 8 7.56 9.65 3.51
N VAL A 9 7.93 9.23 2.30
CA VAL A 9 7.91 10.09 1.11
C VAL A 9 6.74 9.63 0.24
N ASN A 10 5.62 10.34 0.33
CA ASN A 10 4.36 10.01 -0.33
C ASN A 10 4.37 10.39 -1.82
N ALA A 11 3.56 9.72 -2.64
CA ALA A 11 3.46 10.01 -4.08
C ALA A 11 2.90 11.41 -4.37
N LYS A 12 1.93 11.88 -3.55
CA LYS A 12 1.33 13.23 -3.64
C LYS A 12 0.95 13.72 -2.24
N TYR A 13 0.74 15.02 -2.09
CA TYR A 13 0.33 15.64 -0.83
C TYR A 13 -0.98 15.11 -0.26
N ILE A 14 -1.95 14.79 -1.13
CA ILE A 14 -3.26 14.27 -0.72
C ILE A 14 -3.22 12.87 -0.10
N HIS A 15 -2.10 12.16 -0.25
CA HIS A 15 -1.92 10.82 0.32
C HIS A 15 -1.22 10.92 1.68
N SER A 16 -1.77 10.24 2.68
CA SER A 16 -1.07 9.91 3.92
C SER A 16 -0.45 8.51 3.83
N ASN A 17 0.44 8.17 4.74
CA ASN A 17 1.02 6.83 4.82
C ASN A 17 0.46 6.08 6.03
N PRO A 18 -0.64 5.31 5.92
CA PRO A 18 -1.25 4.63 7.05
C PRO A 18 -0.29 3.65 7.75
N GLY A 19 0.70 3.10 7.02
CA GLY A 19 1.67 2.18 7.60
C GLY A 19 2.47 2.78 8.75
N ILE A 20 3.05 3.98 8.58
CA ILE A 20 3.85 4.60 9.67
C ILE A 20 2.97 5.05 10.86
N TYR A 21 1.72 5.43 10.61
CA TYR A 21 0.75 5.73 11.67
C TYR A 21 0.36 4.45 12.44
N SER A 22 0.16 3.33 11.73
CA SER A 22 -0.13 2.02 12.32
C SER A 22 1.03 1.56 13.22
N LEU A 23 2.27 1.62 12.73
CA LEU A 23 3.46 1.29 13.51
C LEU A 23 3.53 2.09 14.82
N LYS A 24 3.35 3.42 14.72
CA LYS A 24 3.38 4.31 15.89
C LYS A 24 2.27 3.98 16.87
N ALA A 25 1.02 3.94 16.41
CA ALA A 25 -0.15 3.71 17.26
C ALA A 25 -0.08 2.36 17.97
N TYR A 26 0.32 1.30 17.25
CA TYR A 26 0.47 -0.03 17.84
C TYR A 26 1.59 -0.07 18.89
N ALA A 27 2.74 0.52 18.59
CA ALA A 27 3.87 0.57 19.53
C ALA A 27 3.53 1.38 20.78
N GLU A 28 2.87 2.53 20.66
CA GLU A 28 2.45 3.35 21.80
C GLU A 28 1.45 2.62 22.69
N ARG A 29 0.45 1.95 22.11
CA ARG A 29 -0.52 1.12 22.87
C ARG A 29 0.18 -0.03 23.60
N THR A 30 0.99 -0.82 22.91
CA THR A 30 1.66 -1.99 23.50
C THR A 30 2.59 -1.59 24.64
N ARG A 31 3.24 -0.44 24.52
CA ARG A 31 4.13 0.12 25.55
C ARG A 31 3.33 0.68 26.72
N GLY A 32 2.17 1.31 26.48
CA GLY A 32 1.26 1.73 27.53
C GLY A 32 0.76 0.56 28.39
N ASP A 33 0.50 -0.59 27.76
CA ASP A 33 0.10 -1.83 28.44
C ASP A 33 1.25 -2.42 29.29
N LEU A 34 2.51 -2.27 28.82
CA LEU A 34 3.71 -2.76 29.56
C LEU A 34 4.19 -1.82 30.66
N PHE A 35 3.93 -0.50 30.53
CA PHE A 35 4.33 0.54 31.45
C PHE A 35 3.10 1.30 31.96
N PRO A 36 2.30 0.75 32.91
CA PRO A 36 1.14 1.44 33.46
C PRO A 36 1.54 2.75 34.15
N GLU A 37 0.56 3.67 34.29
CA GLU A 37 0.75 5.00 34.84
C GLU A 37 1.58 4.95 36.15
N GLY A 38 2.77 5.58 36.13
CA GLY A 38 3.72 5.58 37.25
C GLY A 38 5.06 4.87 37.00
N ALA A 39 5.17 4.05 36.01
CA ALA A 39 6.44 3.46 35.56
C ALA A 39 7.09 4.41 34.55
N GLY A 40 7.87 5.36 34.88
CA GLY A 40 8.63 6.31 34.09
C GLY A 40 8.30 6.45 32.60
N LEU A 41 8.50 7.62 32.00
CA LEU A 41 8.26 7.83 30.55
C LEU A 41 9.09 6.86 29.71
N PRO A 42 8.53 6.34 28.59
CA PRO A 42 9.29 5.52 27.66
C PRO A 42 10.55 6.24 27.21
N SER A 43 11.67 5.53 27.17
CA SER A 43 12.98 6.12 26.83
C SER A 43 13.11 6.48 25.34
N VAL A 44 12.25 5.90 24.48
CA VAL A 44 12.19 6.18 23.04
C VAL A 44 10.88 6.86 22.67
N HIS A 45 10.98 8.06 22.10
CA HIS A 45 9.86 8.82 21.55
C HIS A 45 9.76 8.60 20.04
N VAL A 46 8.56 8.29 19.53
CA VAL A 46 8.32 8.07 18.11
C VAL A 46 7.70 9.32 17.47
N GLU A 47 8.41 9.88 16.51
CA GLU A 47 7.95 11.00 15.68
C GLU A 47 7.58 10.52 14.27
N ILE A 48 6.69 11.26 13.59
CA ILE A 48 6.35 11.05 12.18
C ILE A 48 6.86 12.24 11.37
N GLY A 49 7.51 11.95 10.24
CA GLY A 49 7.85 12.90 9.18
C GLY A 49 7.22 12.47 7.87
N GLU A 50 6.29 13.26 7.35
CA GLU A 50 5.69 13.01 6.04
C GLU A 50 6.14 14.06 5.04
N TYR A 51 6.61 13.58 3.90
CA TYR A 51 7.10 14.32 2.75
C TYR A 51 6.42 13.79 1.49
N THR A 52 6.73 14.38 0.35
CA THR A 52 6.27 13.90 -0.95
C THR A 52 7.43 13.80 -1.94
N ILE A 53 7.28 13.01 -3.00
CA ILE A 53 8.26 12.95 -4.10
C ILE A 53 8.47 14.29 -4.82
N ASN A 54 7.59 15.28 -4.58
CA ASN A 54 7.70 16.63 -5.12
C ASN A 54 8.51 17.59 -4.23
N ASN A 55 8.84 17.17 -3.00
CA ASN A 55 9.76 17.94 -2.17
C ASN A 55 11.19 17.81 -2.71
N GLN A 56 11.96 18.88 -2.62
CA GLN A 56 13.40 18.81 -2.91
C GLN A 56 14.09 17.94 -1.86
N MET A 57 14.99 17.07 -2.30
CA MET A 57 15.69 16.12 -1.43
C MET A 57 16.45 16.80 -0.31
N GLU A 58 17.05 17.95 -0.60
CA GLU A 58 17.77 18.77 0.36
C GLU A 58 16.87 19.28 1.49
N GLN A 59 15.61 19.62 1.20
CA GLN A 59 14.64 20.06 2.20
C GLN A 59 14.24 18.92 3.15
N ILE A 60 14.08 17.71 2.60
CA ILE A 60 13.79 16.52 3.42
C ILE A 60 14.99 16.20 4.32
N LEU A 61 16.19 16.20 3.74
CA LEU A 61 17.44 15.97 4.48
C LEU A 61 17.63 17.02 5.60
N GLU A 62 17.38 18.30 5.31
CA GLU A 62 17.48 19.40 6.28
C GLU A 62 16.49 19.21 7.44
N ASP A 63 15.22 18.86 7.17
CA ASP A 63 14.23 18.65 8.22
C ASP A 63 14.60 17.47 9.11
N ILE A 64 15.00 16.33 8.54
CA ILE A 64 15.46 15.17 9.31
C ILE A 64 16.70 15.54 10.14
N TYR A 65 17.66 16.23 9.53
CA TYR A 65 18.88 16.67 10.22
C TYR A 65 18.56 17.57 11.42
N ARG A 66 17.62 18.51 11.29
CA ARG A 66 17.23 19.43 12.37
C ARG A 66 16.53 18.72 13.53
N ARG A 67 15.78 17.64 13.26
CA ARG A 67 15.14 16.82 14.31
C ARG A 67 16.14 16.03 15.14
N LYS A 68 17.34 15.76 14.61
CA LYS A 68 18.43 15.01 15.28
C LYS A 68 17.92 13.66 15.85
N PRO A 69 17.33 12.78 15.01
CA PRO A 69 16.86 11.49 15.48
C PRO A 69 18.04 10.57 15.82
N ASP A 70 17.86 9.72 16.84
CA ASP A 70 18.80 8.64 17.11
C ASP A 70 18.60 7.47 16.13
N MET A 71 17.35 7.26 15.68
CA MET A 71 16.96 6.26 14.70
C MET A 71 16.02 6.86 13.67
N VAL A 72 16.12 6.43 12.41
CA VAL A 72 15.19 6.77 11.32
C VAL A 72 14.69 5.49 10.66
N GLY A 73 13.37 5.36 10.47
CA GLY A 73 12.74 4.28 9.71
C GLY A 73 12.06 4.83 8.46
N PHE A 74 12.50 4.43 7.26
CA PHE A 74 11.87 4.82 6.01
C PHE A 74 10.82 3.82 5.55
N SER A 75 9.64 4.30 5.16
CA SER A 75 8.58 3.51 4.54
C SER A 75 8.80 3.46 3.03
N CYS A 76 9.18 2.28 2.51
CA CYS A 76 9.65 2.08 1.15
C CYS A 76 8.61 1.41 0.26
N TYR A 77 8.20 2.13 -0.78
CA TYR A 77 7.27 1.71 -1.82
C TYR A 77 7.88 1.90 -3.21
N ILE A 78 7.23 1.35 -4.21
CA ILE A 78 7.66 1.44 -5.61
C ILE A 78 7.86 2.89 -6.12
N TRP A 79 7.15 3.86 -5.56
CA TRP A 79 7.26 5.27 -5.99
C TRP A 79 8.36 6.06 -5.28
N ASN A 80 8.88 5.56 -4.14
CA ASN A 80 9.79 6.34 -3.31
C ASN A 80 11.11 5.65 -2.97
N ILE A 81 11.33 4.39 -3.36
CA ILE A 81 12.55 3.66 -2.99
C ILE A 81 13.81 4.38 -3.46
N VAL A 82 13.80 4.94 -4.68
CA VAL A 82 14.98 5.65 -5.21
C VAL A 82 15.33 6.88 -4.35
N PRO A 83 14.41 7.87 -4.14
CA PRO A 83 14.70 8.99 -3.26
C PRO A 83 14.97 8.58 -1.79
N CYS A 84 14.34 7.51 -1.28
CA CYS A 84 14.66 7.03 0.06
C CYS A 84 16.11 6.55 0.18
N LEU A 85 16.62 5.79 -0.78
CA LEU A 85 18.02 5.33 -0.76
C LEU A 85 19.03 6.47 -0.95
N GLU A 86 18.70 7.49 -1.74
CA GLU A 86 19.51 8.71 -1.83
C GLU A 86 19.57 9.44 -0.48
N LEU A 87 18.41 9.64 0.17
CA LEU A 87 18.32 10.21 1.51
C LEU A 87 19.12 9.40 2.55
N VAL A 88 19.05 8.07 2.52
CA VAL A 88 19.80 7.19 3.41
C VAL A 88 21.30 7.46 3.33
N ARG A 89 21.86 7.51 2.11
CA ARG A 89 23.28 7.74 1.87
C ARG A 89 23.73 9.13 2.32
N ASP A 90 22.91 10.15 2.06
CA ASP A 90 23.25 11.52 2.45
C ASP A 90 23.03 11.76 3.96
N LEU A 91 21.98 11.16 4.52
CA LEU A 91 21.73 11.22 5.97
C LEU A 91 22.88 10.62 6.77
N HIS A 92 23.41 9.48 6.33
CA HIS A 92 24.55 8.84 6.99
C HIS A 92 25.81 9.72 7.00
N LYS A 93 26.03 10.56 5.96
CA LYS A 93 27.18 11.49 5.93
C LYS A 93 27.03 12.62 6.95
N VAL A 94 25.80 13.12 7.19
CA VAL A 94 25.56 14.26 8.06
C VAL A 94 25.13 13.89 9.49
N LEU A 95 24.63 12.67 9.68
CA LEU A 95 24.26 12.06 10.96
C LEU A 95 24.80 10.63 11.06
N PRO A 96 26.13 10.43 11.12
CA PRO A 96 26.77 9.10 11.08
C PRO A 96 26.38 8.21 12.27
N ASP A 97 25.96 8.78 13.38
CA ASP A 97 25.54 8.08 14.59
C ASP A 97 24.08 7.64 14.59
N THR A 98 23.29 8.03 13.58
CA THR A 98 21.88 7.66 13.47
C THR A 98 21.76 6.28 12.86
N ASP A 99 20.99 5.40 13.51
CA ASP A 99 20.65 4.08 12.97
C ASP A 99 19.53 4.20 11.94
N ILE A 100 19.72 3.59 10.76
CA ILE A 100 18.77 3.68 9.65
C ILE A 100 18.12 2.31 9.42
N TRP A 101 16.79 2.29 9.47
CA TRP A 101 15.95 1.16 9.19
C TRP A 101 15.06 1.40 7.98
N LEU A 102 14.75 0.34 7.25
CA LEU A 102 13.78 0.39 6.16
C LEU A 102 12.62 -0.56 6.46
N GLY A 103 11.48 -0.32 5.82
CA GLY A 103 10.33 -1.22 5.86
C GLY A 103 9.40 -0.96 4.66
N GLY A 104 8.46 -1.85 4.44
CA GLY A 104 7.51 -1.74 3.34
C GLY A 104 7.73 -2.76 2.23
N PRO A 105 6.79 -2.84 1.27
CA PRO A 105 6.76 -3.92 0.28
C PRO A 105 7.97 -3.93 -0.66
N GLU A 106 8.58 -2.77 -0.93
CA GLU A 106 9.66 -2.66 -1.91
C GLU A 106 11.00 -3.25 -1.42
N VAL A 107 11.17 -3.38 -0.09
CA VAL A 107 12.41 -3.84 0.54
C VAL A 107 12.26 -5.19 1.25
N SER A 108 11.05 -5.77 1.25
CA SER A 108 10.77 -6.98 2.04
C SER A 108 11.22 -8.28 1.35
N PHE A 109 11.31 -8.31 0.03
CA PHE A 109 11.55 -9.54 -0.74
C PHE A 109 13.03 -9.81 -1.06
N ASP A 110 13.85 -8.77 -1.13
CA ASP A 110 15.30 -8.84 -1.38
C ASP A 110 16.10 -8.15 -0.25
N ALA A 111 15.64 -8.29 0.98
CA ALA A 111 16.20 -7.59 2.12
C ALA A 111 17.70 -7.88 2.36
N PRO A 112 18.20 -9.16 2.31
CA PRO A 112 19.62 -9.42 2.44
C PRO A 112 20.46 -8.79 1.35
N GLU A 113 20.04 -8.86 0.08
CA GLU A 113 20.72 -8.29 -1.07
C GLU A 113 20.76 -6.77 -0.99
N LEU A 114 19.67 -6.15 -0.52
CA LEU A 114 19.61 -4.71 -0.33
C LEU A 114 20.56 -4.26 0.78
N LEU A 115 20.62 -4.97 1.90
CA LEU A 115 21.57 -4.69 2.97
C LEU A 115 23.03 -4.82 2.52
N LEU A 116 23.35 -5.75 1.62
CA LEU A 116 24.70 -5.86 1.05
C LEU A 116 25.06 -4.64 0.18
N ARG A 117 24.09 -4.09 -0.55
CA ARG A 117 24.30 -2.92 -1.44
C ARG A 117 24.31 -1.58 -0.71
N GLU A 118 23.59 -1.49 0.41
CA GLU A 118 23.41 -0.25 1.17
C GLU A 118 23.99 -0.41 2.60
N PRO A 119 25.31 -0.23 2.77
CA PRO A 119 25.97 -0.43 4.07
C PRO A 119 25.54 0.58 5.13
N GLU A 120 24.92 1.68 4.74
CA GLU A 120 24.35 2.70 5.64
C GLU A 120 23.09 2.20 6.36
N VAL A 121 22.40 1.20 5.81
CA VAL A 121 21.20 0.61 6.40
C VAL A 121 21.59 -0.41 7.45
N LEU A 122 21.06 -0.25 8.68
CA LEU A 122 21.28 -1.21 9.76
C LEU A 122 20.37 -2.43 9.62
N GLY A 123 19.10 -2.21 9.23
CA GLY A 123 18.17 -3.32 9.08
C GLY A 123 16.88 -2.97 8.31
N ILE A 124 16.14 -4.02 7.99
CA ILE A 124 14.90 -3.99 7.23
C ILE A 124 13.84 -4.77 7.99
N MET A 125 12.68 -4.14 8.24
CA MET A 125 11.49 -4.80 8.76
C MET A 125 10.67 -5.34 7.59
N LYS A 126 10.38 -6.66 7.59
CA LYS A 126 9.70 -7.37 6.50
C LYS A 126 8.24 -7.66 6.84
N GLY A 127 7.36 -7.62 5.83
CA GLY A 127 5.95 -7.94 5.97
C GLY A 127 5.18 -6.95 6.84
N GLU A 128 4.32 -7.44 7.73
CA GLU A 128 3.56 -6.60 8.69
C GLU A 128 4.49 -6.08 9.79
N GLY A 129 4.55 -4.77 9.90
CA GLY A 129 5.57 -4.11 10.70
C GLY A 129 5.20 -3.83 12.15
N GLU A 130 3.92 -3.87 12.53
CA GLU A 130 3.42 -3.36 13.81
C GLU A 130 4.07 -4.03 15.02
N GLU A 131 4.03 -5.36 15.06
CA GLU A 131 4.65 -6.13 16.16
C GLU A 131 6.18 -6.10 16.11
N THR A 132 6.76 -6.13 14.91
CA THR A 132 8.21 -6.07 14.70
C THR A 132 8.76 -4.72 15.14
N PHE A 133 8.08 -3.62 14.79
CA PHE A 133 8.49 -2.28 15.21
C PHE A 133 8.39 -2.09 16.74
N ALA A 134 7.29 -2.53 17.35
CA ALA A 134 7.14 -2.48 18.81
C ALA A 134 8.26 -3.26 19.53
N ALA A 135 8.61 -4.46 19.04
CA ALA A 135 9.69 -5.25 19.57
C ALA A 135 11.06 -4.59 19.35
N LEU A 136 11.30 -3.98 18.20
CA LEU A 136 12.51 -3.22 17.89
C LEU A 136 12.71 -2.04 18.85
N LEU A 137 11.64 -1.29 19.15
CA LEU A 137 11.70 -0.21 20.13
C LEU A 137 12.12 -0.72 21.51
N ASN A 138 11.61 -1.88 21.94
CA ASN A 138 12.03 -2.50 23.20
C ASN A 138 13.52 -2.87 23.23
N CYS A 139 14.10 -3.28 22.07
CA CYS A 139 15.54 -3.50 21.97
C CYS A 139 16.32 -2.18 22.22
N TYR A 140 15.89 -1.10 21.57
CA TYR A 140 16.53 0.22 21.77
C TYR A 140 16.36 0.79 23.17
N GLU A 141 15.24 0.54 23.83
CA GLU A 141 15.03 0.96 25.22
C GLU A 141 16.04 0.32 26.17
N LYS A 142 16.37 -0.94 25.96
CA LYS A 142 17.40 -1.65 26.73
C LYS A 142 18.80 -1.07 26.47
N LEU A 143 19.12 -0.76 25.22
CA LEU A 143 20.41 -0.17 24.84
C LEU A 143 20.58 1.27 25.37
N GLY A 144 19.52 2.08 25.29
CA GLY A 144 19.51 3.48 25.74
C GLY A 144 20.18 4.48 24.80
N MET A 145 20.60 4.05 23.59
CA MET A 145 21.20 4.87 22.54
C MET A 145 21.10 4.18 21.18
N SER A 146 21.53 4.85 20.08
CA SER A 146 21.72 4.16 18.80
C SER A 146 22.89 3.16 18.85
N VAL A 147 22.81 2.11 18.02
CA VAL A 147 23.87 1.10 17.91
C VAL A 147 25.19 1.75 17.48
N ARG A 148 25.13 2.65 16.51
CA ARG A 148 26.32 3.34 15.97
C ARG A 148 27.04 4.17 17.03
N LYS A 149 26.30 4.85 17.92
CA LYS A 149 26.91 5.54 19.08
C LYS A 149 27.56 4.54 20.06
N SER A 150 26.92 3.39 20.29
CA SER A 150 27.41 2.40 21.24
C SER A 150 28.77 1.82 20.85
N VAL A 151 29.04 1.66 19.56
CA VAL A 151 30.32 1.15 19.03
C VAL A 151 31.48 2.11 19.35
N GLY A 152 31.24 3.42 19.41
CA GLY A 152 32.24 4.43 19.77
C GLY A 152 32.57 4.49 21.27
N MET A 153 31.82 3.80 22.13
CA MET A 153 31.96 3.85 23.61
C MET A 153 32.62 2.57 24.19
N SER A 154 33.51 1.93 23.44
CA SER A 154 34.27 0.76 23.91
C SER A 154 35.09 1.11 25.16
N GLY A 155 35.00 0.26 26.22
CA GLY A 155 35.69 0.42 27.49
C GLY A 155 34.81 0.76 28.70
N CYS A 156 33.50 0.93 28.49
CA CYS A 156 32.51 1.07 29.60
C CYS A 156 31.75 -0.26 29.78
N ARG A 157 32.05 -1.03 30.80
CA ARG A 157 31.45 -2.36 31.06
C ARG A 157 29.92 -2.37 31.02
N ASP A 158 29.27 -1.33 31.55
CA ASP A 158 27.80 -1.26 31.58
C ASP A 158 27.23 -1.06 30.17
N GLN A 159 27.92 -0.33 29.32
CA GLN A 159 27.50 -0.14 27.92
C GLN A 159 27.77 -1.37 27.06
N GLU A 160 28.91 -2.06 27.30
CA GLU A 160 29.21 -3.32 26.62
C GLU A 160 28.14 -4.38 26.93
N LYS A 161 27.72 -4.49 28.21
CA LYS A 161 26.64 -5.39 28.63
C LYS A 161 25.30 -5.04 27.94
N LYS A 162 24.92 -3.75 27.92
CA LYS A 162 23.70 -3.31 27.24
C LYS A 162 23.73 -3.57 25.73
N ALA A 163 24.89 -3.39 25.10
CA ALA A 163 25.07 -3.71 23.70
C ALA A 163 24.93 -5.22 23.42
N GLU A 164 25.45 -6.08 24.29
CA GLU A 164 25.25 -7.53 24.20
C GLU A 164 23.78 -7.91 24.36
N GLU A 165 23.10 -7.39 25.36
CA GLU A 165 21.65 -7.59 25.57
C GLU A 165 20.82 -7.09 24.39
N PHE A 166 21.21 -5.99 23.75
CA PHE A 166 20.58 -5.49 22.52
C PHE A 166 20.73 -6.51 21.38
N TRP A 167 21.96 -6.96 21.10
CA TRP A 167 22.20 -7.91 20.02
C TRP A 167 21.53 -9.25 20.24
N GLU A 168 21.49 -9.74 21.49
CA GLU A 168 20.73 -10.92 21.87
C GLU A 168 19.21 -10.72 21.64
N SER A 169 18.67 -9.58 22.04
CA SER A 169 17.26 -9.24 21.79
C SER A 169 16.95 -9.13 20.30
N LEU A 170 17.85 -8.51 19.52
CA LEU A 170 17.70 -8.36 18.08
C LEU A 170 17.77 -9.71 17.35
N SER A 171 18.62 -10.65 17.84
CA SER A 171 18.72 -12.00 17.28
C SER A 171 17.45 -12.83 17.42
N SER A 172 16.54 -12.42 18.30
CA SER A 172 15.22 -13.03 18.46
C SER A 172 14.10 -12.25 17.76
N LEU A 173 14.42 -11.12 17.10
CA LEU A 173 13.43 -10.27 16.42
C LEU A 173 12.97 -10.93 15.11
N PRO A 174 11.76 -11.49 15.01
CA PRO A 174 11.27 -12.08 13.77
C PRO A 174 10.91 -11.00 12.74
N ALA A 175 10.79 -11.40 11.49
CA ALA A 175 10.44 -10.53 10.37
C ALA A 175 11.43 -9.35 10.17
N ALA A 176 12.70 -9.52 10.53
CA ALA A 176 13.74 -8.53 10.30
C ALA A 176 14.95 -9.16 9.59
N ALA A 177 15.51 -8.41 8.65
CA ALA A 177 16.88 -8.63 8.18
C ALA A 177 17.75 -7.48 8.68
N TYR A 178 18.94 -7.76 9.20
CA TYR A 178 19.80 -6.71 9.77
C TYR A 178 21.29 -7.08 9.71
N ARG A 179 22.13 -6.07 9.82
CA ARG A 179 23.57 -6.20 9.89
C ARG A 179 24.00 -6.46 11.35
N GLY A 180 24.52 -7.65 11.62
CA GLY A 180 25.01 -8.04 12.93
C GLY A 180 26.28 -7.30 13.37
N LYS A 181 26.69 -7.50 14.60
CA LYS A 181 27.89 -6.89 15.23
C LYS A 181 29.17 -7.16 14.43
N ASP A 182 29.27 -8.33 13.83
CA ASP A 182 30.39 -8.79 13.00
C ASP A 182 30.29 -8.37 11.53
N GLY A 183 29.26 -7.62 11.16
CA GLY A 183 28.97 -7.19 9.79
C GLY A 183 28.24 -8.22 8.93
N THR A 184 27.97 -9.41 9.45
CA THR A 184 27.19 -10.43 8.74
C THR A 184 25.71 -10.02 8.64
N ILE A 185 25.04 -10.43 7.56
CA ILE A 185 23.61 -10.20 7.42
C ILE A 185 22.86 -11.36 8.04
N GLN A 186 21.99 -11.02 9.00
CA GLN A 186 21.04 -11.93 9.62
C GLN A 186 19.68 -11.73 8.94
N ASP A 187 19.00 -12.81 8.56
CA ASP A 187 17.69 -12.77 7.93
C ASP A 187 16.71 -13.71 8.64
N HIS A 188 15.70 -13.13 9.30
CA HIS A 188 14.72 -13.88 10.06
C HIS A 188 13.43 -14.03 9.27
N PRO A 189 12.73 -15.17 9.42
CA PRO A 189 11.46 -15.40 8.72
C PRO A 189 10.40 -14.38 9.13
N VAL A 190 9.46 -14.14 8.20
CA VAL A 190 8.30 -13.28 8.44
C VAL A 190 7.43 -13.86 9.57
N ARG A 191 6.84 -12.99 10.38
CA ARG A 191 5.94 -13.39 11.47
C ARG A 191 4.67 -14.06 10.94
N PRO A 192 4.02 -14.92 11.76
CA PRO A 192 2.61 -15.22 11.57
C PRO A 192 1.78 -13.92 11.54
N VAL A 193 0.73 -13.93 10.75
CA VAL A 193 -0.17 -12.78 10.59
C VAL A 193 -0.87 -12.41 11.90
N MET A 194 -1.00 -11.11 12.17
CA MET A 194 -1.61 -10.62 13.39
C MET A 194 -3.14 -10.47 13.31
N ASP A 195 -3.80 -10.40 14.45
CA ASP A 195 -5.22 -10.02 14.55
C ASP A 195 -5.36 -8.51 14.31
N MET A 196 -6.11 -8.15 13.27
CA MET A 196 -6.38 -6.77 12.86
C MET A 196 -7.07 -5.92 13.95
N SER A 197 -7.85 -6.56 14.82
CA SER A 197 -8.57 -5.86 15.91
C SER A 197 -7.62 -5.37 17.02
N ARG A 198 -6.37 -5.81 17.00
CA ARG A 198 -5.31 -5.32 17.90
C ARG A 198 -4.68 -4.01 17.43
N ILE A 199 -4.91 -3.58 16.20
CA ILE A 199 -4.39 -2.30 15.72
C ILE A 199 -5.28 -1.18 16.28
N PRO A 200 -4.72 -0.15 16.96
CA PRO A 200 -5.51 0.99 17.41
C PRO A 200 -6.09 1.81 16.26
N PHE A 201 -7.12 2.58 16.53
CA PHE A 201 -7.65 3.54 15.57
C PHE A 201 -6.62 4.64 15.27
N LEU A 202 -6.26 4.81 14.00
CA LEU A 202 -5.16 5.66 13.59
C LEU A 202 -5.49 7.16 13.60
N TYR A 203 -6.78 7.48 13.51
CA TYR A 203 -7.29 8.84 13.27
C TYR A 203 -8.02 9.42 14.47
N SER A 204 -7.56 9.11 15.71
CA SER A 204 -8.11 9.69 16.94
C SER A 204 -8.06 11.23 16.97
N ARG A 205 -7.23 11.81 16.11
CA ARG A 205 -7.15 13.24 15.80
C ARG A 205 -7.04 13.40 14.30
N LEU A 206 -7.78 14.36 13.75
CA LEU A 206 -7.79 14.67 12.29
C LEU A 206 -6.91 15.86 11.92
N GLU A 207 -6.27 16.51 12.90
CA GLU A 207 -5.31 17.58 12.62
C GLU A 207 -4.15 17.04 11.76
N GLY A 208 -3.86 17.74 10.68
CA GLY A 208 -2.84 17.35 9.69
C GLY A 208 -3.35 16.43 8.58
N PHE A 209 -4.64 16.03 8.63
CA PHE A 209 -5.30 15.27 7.55
C PHE A 209 -6.27 16.12 6.72
N GLU A 210 -6.33 17.44 6.96
CA GLU A 210 -7.13 18.36 6.18
C GLU A 210 -6.70 18.30 4.70
N ASN A 211 -7.69 18.17 3.80
CA ASN A 211 -7.45 18.03 2.37
C ASN A 211 -6.64 16.77 1.96
N ARG A 212 -6.63 15.75 2.80
CA ARG A 212 -6.03 14.45 2.50
C ARG A 212 -7.10 13.35 2.42
N ILE A 213 -6.78 12.31 1.66
CA ILE A 213 -7.58 11.08 1.63
C ILE A 213 -7.29 10.32 2.92
N ILE A 214 -8.33 9.94 3.64
CA ILE A 214 -8.23 9.03 4.76
C ILE A 214 -8.19 7.59 4.23
N TYR A 215 -7.13 6.86 4.55
CA TYR A 215 -7.00 5.45 4.21
C TYR A 215 -7.42 4.59 5.39
N TYR A 216 -8.40 3.73 5.17
CA TYR A 216 -8.94 2.86 6.20
C TYR A 216 -8.81 1.39 5.81
N GLU A 217 -8.53 0.51 6.77
CA GLU A 217 -8.33 -0.91 6.56
C GLU A 217 -9.27 -1.70 7.47
N SER A 218 -10.30 -2.35 6.88
CA SER A 218 -11.23 -3.22 7.61
C SER A 218 -10.87 -4.69 7.46
N SER A 219 -10.06 -5.02 6.45
CA SER A 219 -9.51 -6.36 6.25
C SER A 219 -8.12 -6.31 5.62
N ARG A 220 -7.32 -7.34 5.87
CA ARG A 220 -5.96 -7.50 5.32
C ARG A 220 -5.80 -8.89 4.72
N GLY A 221 -5.03 -9.00 3.62
CA GLY A 221 -4.89 -10.20 2.82
C GLY A 221 -5.87 -10.24 1.63
N CYS A 222 -5.70 -11.21 0.74
CA CYS A 222 -6.56 -11.40 -0.43
C CYS A 222 -6.77 -12.90 -0.68
N PRO A 223 -8.01 -13.37 -0.93
CA PRO A 223 -8.26 -14.79 -1.18
C PRO A 223 -7.81 -15.24 -2.57
N PHE A 224 -7.55 -14.31 -3.48
CA PHE A 224 -7.17 -14.59 -4.86
C PHE A 224 -5.66 -14.78 -5.03
N SER A 225 -5.26 -15.37 -6.17
CA SER A 225 -3.87 -15.75 -6.46
C SER A 225 -3.33 -15.06 -7.72
N CYS A 226 -3.80 -13.85 -8.02
CA CYS A 226 -3.38 -13.14 -9.23
C CYS A 226 -1.85 -13.02 -9.31
N SER A 227 -1.26 -13.53 -10.39
CA SER A 227 0.19 -13.73 -10.54
C SER A 227 1.02 -12.44 -10.54
N TYR A 228 0.42 -11.32 -10.89
CA TYR A 228 1.06 -10.00 -10.93
C TYR A 228 0.95 -9.21 -9.62
N CYS A 229 0.16 -9.70 -8.65
CA CYS A 229 -0.21 -8.93 -7.47
C CYS A 229 0.54 -9.41 -6.21
N LEU A 230 1.15 -8.50 -5.47
CA LEU A 230 1.80 -8.81 -4.19
C LEU A 230 0.81 -9.20 -3.09
N SER A 231 -0.45 -8.77 -3.17
CA SER A 231 -1.47 -9.17 -2.20
C SER A 231 -1.85 -10.65 -2.29
N SER A 232 -1.46 -11.33 -3.38
CA SER A 232 -1.63 -12.78 -3.54
C SER A 232 -0.62 -13.62 -2.74
N VAL A 233 0.41 -12.99 -2.17
CA VAL A 233 1.43 -13.67 -1.34
C VAL A 233 0.84 -14.05 0.01
N ASP A 234 0.07 -13.14 0.63
CA ASP A 234 -0.66 -13.43 1.87
C ASP A 234 -2.13 -13.78 1.56
N LYS A 235 -2.45 -15.06 1.62
CA LYS A 235 -3.80 -15.61 1.35
C LYS A 235 -4.69 -15.65 2.59
N SER A 236 -4.17 -15.32 3.77
CA SER A 236 -4.92 -15.32 5.02
C SER A 236 -5.71 -14.02 5.17
N VAL A 237 -6.95 -14.02 4.69
CA VAL A 237 -7.83 -12.86 4.86
C VAL A 237 -8.27 -12.75 6.32
N ARG A 238 -7.98 -11.62 6.94
CA ARG A 238 -8.34 -11.29 8.32
C ARG A 238 -9.21 -10.06 8.33
N PHE A 239 -10.21 -10.07 9.16
CA PHE A 239 -11.16 -8.98 9.30
C PHE A 239 -11.03 -8.35 10.67
N ARG A 240 -11.11 -7.03 10.70
CA ARG A 240 -11.25 -6.25 11.91
C ARG A 240 -12.63 -6.50 12.52
N ASP A 241 -12.74 -6.47 13.83
CA ASP A 241 -14.01 -6.59 14.53
C ASP A 241 -15.02 -5.54 14.03
N LEU A 242 -16.24 -5.98 13.67
CA LEU A 242 -17.25 -5.11 13.05
C LEU A 242 -17.72 -3.98 13.95
N GLU A 243 -17.77 -4.19 15.27
CA GLU A 243 -18.16 -3.15 16.20
C GLU A 243 -17.07 -2.07 16.34
N LEU A 244 -15.79 -2.46 16.17
CA LEU A 244 -14.70 -1.49 16.04
C LEU A 244 -14.84 -0.70 14.75
N VAL A 245 -15.04 -1.40 13.63
CA VAL A 245 -15.21 -0.78 12.30
C VAL A 245 -16.35 0.24 12.32
N LYS A 246 -17.53 -0.13 12.82
CA LYS A 246 -18.69 0.76 12.88
C LYS A 246 -18.41 2.03 13.68
N ARG A 247 -17.82 1.90 14.87
CA ARG A 247 -17.46 3.07 15.71
C ARG A 247 -16.43 3.99 15.03
N GLU A 248 -15.48 3.41 14.30
CA GLU A 248 -14.46 4.18 13.58
C GLU A 248 -15.04 4.89 12.36
N LEU A 249 -16.01 4.27 11.67
CA LEU A 249 -16.78 4.90 10.59
C LEU A 249 -17.68 6.02 11.10
N ASP A 250 -18.33 5.83 12.26
CA ASP A 250 -19.14 6.88 12.90
C ASP A 250 -18.27 8.12 13.17
N TYR A 251 -17.02 7.93 13.65
CA TYR A 251 -16.09 9.04 13.86
C TYR A 251 -15.83 9.83 12.58
N PHE A 252 -15.62 9.14 11.44
CA PHE A 252 -15.43 9.83 10.16
C PHE A 252 -16.71 10.55 9.68
N LEU A 253 -17.85 9.94 9.87
CA LEU A 253 -19.15 10.52 9.50
C LEU A 253 -19.51 11.74 10.36
N GLU A 254 -19.31 11.67 11.68
CA GLU A 254 -19.54 12.78 12.62
C GLU A 254 -18.62 13.98 12.32
N ASN A 255 -17.35 13.70 11.97
CA ASN A 255 -16.39 14.73 11.61
C ASN A 255 -16.48 15.17 10.14
N ARG A 256 -17.47 14.66 9.37
CA ARG A 256 -17.72 15.02 7.98
C ARG A 256 -16.50 14.89 7.08
N VAL A 257 -15.70 13.82 7.28
CA VAL A 257 -14.52 13.53 6.47
C VAL A 257 -14.94 13.42 5.00
N PRO A 258 -14.35 14.19 4.07
CA PRO A 258 -14.83 14.22 2.68
C PRO A 258 -14.69 12.87 1.97
N GLN A 259 -13.58 12.15 2.18
CA GLN A 259 -13.33 10.89 1.53
C GLN A 259 -12.57 9.90 2.43
N VAL A 260 -13.09 8.67 2.51
CA VAL A 260 -12.45 7.52 3.15
C VAL A 260 -12.22 6.45 2.09
N LYS A 261 -10.95 6.14 1.77
CA LYS A 261 -10.60 5.04 0.87
C LYS A 261 -10.23 3.81 1.66
N PHE A 262 -11.02 2.74 1.47
CA PHE A 262 -10.67 1.43 1.99
C PHE A 262 -9.49 0.87 1.20
N VAL A 263 -8.50 0.32 1.91
CA VAL A 263 -7.32 -0.33 1.32
C VAL A 263 -7.43 -1.85 1.32
N ASP A 264 -8.59 -2.36 1.66
CA ASP A 264 -8.97 -3.78 1.56
C ASP A 264 -8.84 -4.25 0.12
N ARG A 265 -8.07 -5.31 -0.13
CA ARG A 265 -7.71 -5.76 -1.49
C ARG A 265 -8.84 -6.39 -2.29
N THR A 266 -9.87 -6.88 -1.61
CA THR A 266 -11.15 -7.30 -2.19
C THR A 266 -12.18 -7.16 -1.09
N PHE A 267 -12.72 -5.97 -0.94
CA PHE A 267 -13.59 -5.61 0.18
C PHE A 267 -14.77 -6.56 0.35
N ASN A 268 -15.40 -6.97 -0.76
CA ASN A 268 -16.57 -7.84 -0.76
C ASN A 268 -16.24 -9.35 -0.82
N CYS A 269 -15.01 -9.77 -0.50
CA CYS A 269 -14.66 -11.19 -0.46
C CYS A 269 -15.39 -11.98 0.65
N ARG A 270 -15.95 -11.29 1.65
CA ARG A 270 -16.87 -11.82 2.65
C ARG A 270 -18.15 -10.98 2.65
N LYS A 271 -19.21 -11.51 2.03
CA LYS A 271 -20.50 -10.85 1.89
C LYS A 271 -21.03 -10.25 3.19
N SER A 272 -21.06 -11.01 4.29
CA SER A 272 -21.60 -10.54 5.57
C SER A 272 -20.85 -9.31 6.11
N HIS A 273 -19.53 -9.24 5.92
CA HIS A 273 -18.71 -8.11 6.32
C HIS A 273 -19.02 -6.87 5.48
N ALA A 274 -19.08 -7.03 4.16
CA ALA A 274 -19.39 -5.94 3.24
C ALA A 274 -20.79 -5.37 3.47
N LEU A 275 -21.81 -6.24 3.58
CA LEU A 275 -23.19 -5.83 3.82
C LEU A 275 -23.36 -5.05 5.12
N GLU A 276 -22.74 -5.51 6.23
CA GLU A 276 -22.82 -4.82 7.52
C GLU A 276 -22.19 -3.42 7.45
N ILE A 277 -21.06 -3.26 6.78
CA ILE A 277 -20.43 -1.96 6.60
C ILE A 277 -21.29 -1.06 5.69
N TRP A 278 -21.74 -1.57 4.55
CA TRP A 278 -22.56 -0.80 3.61
C TRP A 278 -23.91 -0.37 4.21
N ARG A 279 -24.58 -1.23 4.99
CA ARG A 279 -25.80 -0.85 5.73
C ARG A 279 -25.50 0.26 6.72
N HIS A 280 -24.44 0.12 7.50
CA HIS A 280 -24.05 1.09 8.50
C HIS A 280 -23.77 2.47 7.90
N ILE A 281 -22.94 2.58 6.85
CA ILE A 281 -22.64 3.87 6.21
C ILE A 281 -23.86 4.48 5.52
N LYS A 282 -24.79 3.66 4.99
CA LYS A 282 -26.04 4.12 4.40
C LYS A 282 -27.00 4.65 5.47
N GLU A 283 -27.11 3.99 6.61
CA GLU A 283 -27.99 4.40 7.71
C GLU A 283 -27.51 5.67 8.42
N HIS A 284 -26.18 5.88 8.48
CA HIS A 284 -25.56 7.04 9.13
C HIS A 284 -25.03 8.08 8.13
N ASP A 285 -25.50 8.04 6.87
CA ASP A 285 -25.04 8.95 5.81
C ASP A 285 -25.23 10.42 6.20
N ASN A 286 -24.13 11.17 6.24
CA ASN A 286 -24.09 12.59 6.59
C ASN A 286 -24.28 13.54 5.37
N GLY A 287 -24.48 12.99 4.17
CA GLY A 287 -24.61 13.73 2.91
C GLY A 287 -23.31 14.31 2.35
N VAL A 288 -22.15 14.03 2.96
CA VAL A 288 -20.83 14.56 2.56
C VAL A 288 -19.84 13.46 2.27
N THR A 289 -19.64 12.53 3.20
CA THR A 289 -18.59 11.53 3.14
C THR A 289 -18.79 10.59 1.95
N ASN A 290 -17.71 10.38 1.19
CA ASN A 290 -17.60 9.37 0.14
C ASN A 290 -16.72 8.23 0.63
N PHE A 291 -17.16 7.00 0.40
CA PHE A 291 -16.39 5.79 0.71
C PHE A 291 -15.99 5.08 -0.57
N HIS A 292 -14.69 4.84 -0.75
CA HIS A 292 -14.12 4.19 -1.92
C HIS A 292 -13.71 2.75 -1.58
N PHE A 293 -14.16 1.77 -2.37
CA PHE A 293 -13.90 0.35 -2.17
C PHE A 293 -13.30 -0.31 -3.42
N GLU A 294 -12.30 -1.18 -3.23
CA GLU A 294 -11.83 -2.11 -4.26
C GLU A 294 -12.62 -3.42 -4.15
N ILE A 295 -13.33 -3.81 -5.19
CA ILE A 295 -14.24 -4.96 -5.17
C ILE A 295 -14.00 -5.96 -6.33
N ALA A 296 -14.49 -7.19 -6.16
CA ALA A 296 -14.74 -8.13 -7.25
C ALA A 296 -16.24 -8.08 -7.60
N ALA A 297 -16.57 -7.41 -8.71
CA ALA A 297 -17.97 -7.14 -9.05
C ALA A 297 -18.80 -8.41 -9.33
N ASP A 298 -18.17 -9.45 -9.86
CA ASP A 298 -18.80 -10.75 -10.12
C ASP A 298 -19.16 -11.55 -8.84
N LEU A 299 -18.70 -11.12 -7.66
CA LEU A 299 -19.13 -11.67 -6.38
C LEU A 299 -20.44 -11.05 -5.86
N LEU A 300 -20.81 -9.86 -6.31
CA LEU A 300 -22.02 -9.17 -5.84
C LEU A 300 -23.28 -9.97 -6.20
N ASP A 301 -24.16 -10.12 -5.23
CA ASP A 301 -25.46 -10.75 -5.42
C ASP A 301 -26.63 -9.73 -5.39
N GLU A 302 -27.85 -10.21 -5.49
CA GLU A 302 -29.04 -9.35 -5.57
C GLU A 302 -29.22 -8.48 -4.33
N GLU A 303 -28.98 -9.01 -3.13
CA GLU A 303 -29.12 -8.27 -1.87
C GLU A 303 -28.14 -7.10 -1.79
N GLU A 304 -26.86 -7.33 -2.20
CA GLU A 304 -25.84 -6.29 -2.26
C GLU A 304 -26.18 -5.23 -3.32
N LEU A 305 -26.63 -5.66 -4.50
CA LEU A 305 -27.03 -4.76 -5.59
C LEU A 305 -28.27 -3.91 -5.24
N GLU A 306 -29.25 -4.48 -4.56
CA GLU A 306 -30.41 -3.73 -4.05
C GLU A 306 -29.99 -2.69 -3.04
N LEU A 307 -29.12 -3.06 -2.09
CA LEU A 307 -28.59 -2.12 -1.09
C LEU A 307 -27.81 -0.96 -1.75
N ILE A 308 -26.93 -1.28 -2.69
CA ILE A 308 -26.15 -0.29 -3.45
C ILE A 308 -27.10 0.65 -4.23
N GLY A 309 -28.14 0.08 -4.87
CA GLY A 309 -29.10 0.84 -5.69
C GLY A 309 -29.92 1.89 -4.93
N ILE A 310 -30.05 1.76 -3.61
CA ILE A 310 -30.79 2.72 -2.76
C ILE A 310 -29.88 3.69 -1.99
N MET A 311 -28.57 3.67 -2.23
CA MET A 311 -27.62 4.62 -1.63
C MET A 311 -27.71 5.98 -2.30
N ARG A 312 -27.37 7.03 -1.54
CA ARG A 312 -27.27 8.40 -2.07
C ARG A 312 -26.22 8.45 -3.19
N PRO A 313 -26.44 9.19 -4.28
CA PRO A 313 -25.41 9.47 -5.27
C PRO A 313 -24.14 10.04 -4.62
N GLY A 314 -23.00 9.41 -4.90
CA GLY A 314 -21.69 9.77 -4.35
C GLY A 314 -21.42 9.30 -2.91
N LEU A 315 -22.28 8.48 -2.29
CA LEU A 315 -21.96 7.85 -1.00
C LEU A 315 -20.81 6.84 -1.16
N ILE A 316 -20.86 6.03 -2.21
CA ILE A 316 -19.81 5.06 -2.50
C ILE A 316 -19.23 5.23 -3.90
N GLN A 317 -17.99 4.80 -4.04
CA GLN A 317 -17.26 4.64 -5.28
C GLN A 317 -16.66 3.22 -5.32
N LEU A 318 -16.73 2.56 -6.46
CA LEU A 318 -16.27 1.19 -6.64
C LEU A 318 -15.14 1.13 -7.67
N GLU A 319 -14.00 0.59 -7.28
CA GLU A 319 -12.88 0.26 -8.15
C GLU A 319 -12.92 -1.23 -8.47
N ILE A 320 -13.03 -1.58 -9.76
CA ILE A 320 -13.31 -2.91 -10.27
C ILE A 320 -12.20 -3.32 -11.23
N GLY A 321 -11.31 -4.19 -10.78
CA GLY A 321 -10.28 -4.74 -11.65
C GLY A 321 -10.88 -5.74 -12.66
N VAL A 322 -10.84 -5.43 -13.95
CA VAL A 322 -11.13 -6.39 -15.05
C VAL A 322 -9.83 -7.02 -15.52
N GLN A 323 -8.84 -6.21 -15.77
CA GLN A 323 -7.46 -6.48 -16.20
C GLN A 323 -7.35 -6.95 -17.66
N SER A 324 -8.15 -7.90 -18.09
CA SER A 324 -8.28 -8.41 -19.45
C SER A 324 -9.63 -9.11 -19.63
N THR A 325 -10.14 -9.19 -20.84
CA THR A 325 -11.32 -10.02 -21.21
C THR A 325 -10.91 -11.30 -21.94
N ASN A 326 -9.60 -11.47 -22.24
CA ASN A 326 -9.08 -12.67 -22.88
C ASN A 326 -9.10 -13.88 -21.95
N PRO A 327 -9.90 -14.94 -22.22
CA PRO A 327 -10.01 -16.08 -21.31
C PRO A 327 -8.69 -16.85 -21.09
N ARG A 328 -7.77 -16.79 -22.06
CA ARG A 328 -6.44 -17.41 -21.92
C ARG A 328 -5.57 -16.62 -20.97
N THR A 329 -5.53 -15.31 -21.13
CA THR A 329 -4.83 -14.37 -20.23
C THR A 329 -5.35 -14.49 -18.81
N ILE A 330 -6.68 -14.46 -18.62
CA ILE A 330 -7.33 -14.59 -17.30
C ILE A 330 -6.88 -15.86 -16.57
N ARG A 331 -6.87 -17.01 -17.26
CA ARG A 331 -6.37 -18.26 -16.67
C ARG A 331 -4.90 -18.22 -16.34
N GLU A 332 -4.07 -17.68 -17.24
CA GLU A 332 -2.62 -17.64 -17.08
C GLU A 332 -2.17 -16.75 -15.93
N ILE A 333 -2.87 -15.63 -15.71
CA ILE A 333 -2.60 -14.74 -14.57
C ILE A 333 -3.26 -15.21 -13.27
N HIS A 334 -3.79 -16.40 -13.22
CA HIS A 334 -4.47 -17.01 -12.06
C HIS A 334 -5.63 -16.16 -11.52
N ARG A 335 -6.26 -15.36 -12.37
CA ARG A 335 -7.41 -14.55 -11.98
C ARG A 335 -8.69 -15.38 -12.07
N VAL A 336 -9.47 -15.33 -11.00
CA VAL A 336 -10.83 -15.91 -10.97
C VAL A 336 -11.80 -14.77 -11.22
N MET A 337 -12.56 -14.83 -12.31
CA MET A 337 -13.55 -13.81 -12.68
C MET A 337 -14.58 -14.39 -13.65
N ASP A 338 -15.86 -14.17 -13.37
CA ASP A 338 -16.95 -14.40 -14.31
C ASP A 338 -17.25 -13.10 -15.08
N LEU A 339 -16.70 -12.98 -16.29
CA LEU A 339 -16.80 -11.77 -17.10
C LEU A 339 -18.25 -11.42 -17.46
N GLU A 340 -19.08 -12.41 -17.79
CA GLU A 340 -20.46 -12.17 -18.18
C GLU A 340 -21.33 -11.71 -17.00
N ARG A 341 -21.05 -12.21 -15.82
CA ARG A 341 -21.67 -11.74 -14.58
C ARG A 341 -21.19 -10.32 -14.25
N LEU A 342 -19.87 -10.06 -14.35
CA LEU A 342 -19.30 -8.74 -14.14
C LEU A 342 -19.98 -7.70 -15.04
N LYS A 343 -20.13 -7.96 -16.36
CA LYS A 343 -20.82 -7.08 -17.30
C LYS A 343 -22.25 -6.76 -16.85
N LYS A 344 -23.00 -7.78 -16.41
CA LYS A 344 -24.39 -7.59 -15.93
C LYS A 344 -24.44 -6.75 -14.65
N VAL A 345 -23.50 -6.96 -13.72
CA VAL A 345 -23.42 -6.22 -12.47
C VAL A 345 -23.08 -4.76 -12.75
N VAL A 346 -22.05 -4.48 -13.56
CA VAL A 346 -21.67 -3.12 -13.94
C VAL A 346 -22.83 -2.39 -14.60
N ALA A 347 -23.52 -3.03 -15.57
CA ALA A 347 -24.67 -2.43 -16.23
C ALA A 347 -25.83 -2.13 -15.25
N ARG A 348 -26.07 -3.01 -14.26
CA ARG A 348 -27.09 -2.80 -13.23
C ARG A 348 -26.76 -1.61 -12.31
N ILE A 349 -25.50 -1.47 -11.91
CA ILE A 349 -25.04 -0.34 -11.08
C ILE A 349 -25.14 0.95 -11.91
N ASN A 350 -24.70 0.95 -13.18
CA ASN A 350 -24.83 2.11 -14.08
C ASN A 350 -26.28 2.60 -14.21
N ALA A 351 -27.23 1.69 -14.30
CA ALA A 351 -28.66 2.07 -14.39
C ALA A 351 -29.18 2.83 -13.16
N GLY A 352 -28.51 2.71 -12.01
CA GLY A 352 -28.82 3.44 -10.79
C GLY A 352 -28.35 4.90 -10.77
N HIS A 353 -27.32 5.24 -11.57
CA HIS A 353 -26.70 6.57 -11.65
C HIS A 353 -26.28 7.17 -10.30
N ASN A 354 -25.98 6.33 -9.32
CA ASN A 354 -25.67 6.75 -7.94
C ASN A 354 -24.28 6.36 -7.46
N VAL A 355 -23.58 5.49 -8.18
CA VAL A 355 -22.24 4.99 -7.83
C VAL A 355 -21.26 5.29 -8.94
N HIS A 356 -20.12 5.87 -8.59
CA HIS A 356 -19.00 6.06 -9.50
C HIS A 356 -18.25 4.73 -9.65
N GLN A 357 -18.23 4.17 -10.85
CA GLN A 357 -17.51 2.94 -11.18
C GLN A 357 -16.21 3.25 -11.91
N HIS A 358 -15.12 2.67 -11.40
CA HIS A 358 -13.79 2.75 -11.98
C HIS A 358 -13.38 1.34 -12.42
N LEU A 359 -13.16 1.12 -13.71
CA LEU A 359 -12.76 -0.17 -14.27
C LEU A 359 -11.31 -0.13 -14.76
N ASP A 360 -10.55 -1.21 -14.48
CA ASP A 360 -9.12 -1.29 -14.76
C ASP A 360 -8.79 -2.34 -15.80
N LEU A 361 -7.86 -2.00 -16.71
CA LEU A 361 -7.20 -2.91 -17.62
C LEU A 361 -5.68 -2.84 -17.44
N ILE A 362 -4.99 -3.97 -17.68
CA ILE A 362 -3.52 -4.06 -17.64
C ILE A 362 -2.99 -4.53 -19.00
N ALA A 363 -2.23 -3.68 -19.69
CA ALA A 363 -1.50 -4.04 -20.89
C ALA A 363 -0.19 -4.77 -20.54
N GLY A 364 0.22 -5.73 -21.39
CA GLY A 364 1.45 -6.48 -21.23
C GLY A 364 1.31 -7.78 -20.42
N LEU A 365 0.09 -8.23 -20.18
CA LEU A 365 -0.18 -9.55 -19.57
C LEU A 365 0.18 -10.70 -20.53
N PRO A 366 0.52 -11.90 -20.02
CA PRO A 366 0.78 -13.07 -20.84
C PRO A 366 -0.40 -13.43 -21.76
N TRP A 367 -0.09 -13.87 -22.98
CA TRP A 367 -1.06 -14.27 -24.01
C TRP A 367 -1.97 -13.14 -24.53
N GLU A 368 -1.59 -11.89 -24.33
CA GLU A 368 -2.34 -10.74 -24.78
C GLU A 368 -1.48 -9.88 -25.73
N ASP A 369 -1.73 -10.03 -27.02
CA ASP A 369 -1.17 -9.17 -28.06
C ASP A 369 -1.99 -7.87 -28.23
N TYR A 370 -1.52 -6.96 -29.06
CA TYR A 370 -2.21 -5.71 -29.33
C TYR A 370 -3.67 -5.90 -29.75
N SER A 371 -3.95 -6.87 -30.64
CA SER A 371 -5.30 -7.13 -31.13
C SER A 371 -6.22 -7.70 -30.03
N SER A 372 -5.68 -8.55 -29.16
CA SER A 372 -6.40 -9.06 -28.01
C SER A 372 -6.68 -7.96 -27.00
N PHE A 373 -5.69 -7.14 -26.67
CA PHE A 373 -5.87 -6.01 -25.78
C PHE A 373 -6.88 -4.98 -26.33
N HIS A 374 -6.83 -4.70 -27.63
CA HIS A 374 -7.83 -3.85 -28.28
C HIS A 374 -9.26 -4.38 -28.11
N ARG A 375 -9.47 -5.69 -28.20
CA ARG A 375 -10.79 -6.29 -27.88
C ARG A 375 -11.18 -6.09 -26.42
N SER A 376 -10.25 -6.39 -25.49
CA SER A 376 -10.46 -6.17 -24.06
C SER A 376 -10.83 -4.71 -23.76
N PHE A 377 -10.11 -3.77 -24.37
CA PHE A 377 -10.39 -2.35 -24.23
C PHE A 377 -11.81 -2.00 -24.72
N ASN A 378 -12.18 -2.41 -25.94
CA ASN A 378 -13.50 -2.11 -26.49
C ASN A 378 -14.64 -2.73 -25.66
N GLU A 379 -14.46 -3.94 -25.16
CA GLU A 379 -15.46 -4.58 -24.30
C GLU A 379 -15.66 -3.83 -22.96
N VAL A 380 -14.57 -3.37 -22.33
CA VAL A 380 -14.65 -2.61 -21.08
C VAL A 380 -15.15 -1.18 -21.32
N TYR A 381 -14.71 -0.56 -22.40
CA TYR A 381 -15.22 0.75 -22.83
C TYR A 381 -16.73 0.74 -23.06
N ALA A 382 -17.26 -0.32 -23.67
CA ALA A 382 -18.69 -0.51 -23.92
C ALA A 382 -19.52 -0.73 -22.63
N MET A 383 -18.88 -0.96 -21.49
CA MET A 383 -19.55 -1.00 -20.19
C MET A 383 -19.82 0.41 -19.63
N GLU A 384 -19.33 1.46 -20.28
CA GLU A 384 -19.52 2.87 -19.93
C GLU A 384 -19.22 3.20 -18.46
N PRO A 385 -18.03 2.82 -17.90
CA PRO A 385 -17.66 3.23 -16.56
C PRO A 385 -17.46 4.75 -16.47
N GLU A 386 -17.64 5.36 -15.30
CA GLU A 386 -17.32 6.76 -15.10
C GLU A 386 -15.81 7.04 -15.22
N GLN A 387 -14.98 6.04 -14.92
CA GLN A 387 -13.54 6.10 -15.10
C GLN A 387 -13.00 4.77 -15.66
N LEU A 388 -12.19 4.84 -16.70
CA LEU A 388 -11.48 3.70 -17.28
C LEU A 388 -9.97 3.90 -17.11
N GLN A 389 -9.34 3.02 -16.36
CA GLN A 389 -7.89 3.02 -16.18
C GLN A 389 -7.23 2.01 -17.11
N LEU A 390 -6.33 2.48 -17.93
CA LEU A 390 -5.44 1.65 -18.73
C LEU A 390 -4.06 1.66 -18.07
N GLY A 391 -3.71 0.57 -17.37
CA GLY A 391 -2.42 0.41 -16.73
C GLY A 391 -1.48 -0.49 -17.54
N PHE A 392 -0.19 -0.46 -17.18
CA PHE A 392 0.83 -1.35 -17.74
C PHE A 392 1.36 -2.29 -16.68
N LEU A 393 1.62 -3.54 -17.06
CA LEU A 393 2.16 -4.55 -16.16
C LEU A 393 3.43 -4.03 -15.47
N LYS A 394 3.45 -4.14 -14.14
CA LYS A 394 4.62 -3.89 -13.30
C LYS A 394 5.13 -5.22 -12.78
N VAL A 395 6.40 -5.53 -13.05
CA VAL A 395 7.03 -6.81 -12.67
C VAL A 395 7.60 -6.67 -11.26
N LEU A 396 6.74 -6.91 -10.26
CA LEU A 396 7.03 -6.64 -8.86
C LEU A 396 7.81 -7.79 -8.23
N LYS A 397 8.89 -7.49 -7.54
CA LYS A 397 9.66 -8.46 -6.75
C LYS A 397 8.74 -9.20 -5.77
N GLY A 398 8.91 -10.50 -5.63
CA GLY A 398 8.06 -11.36 -4.78
C GLY A 398 6.74 -11.78 -5.42
N SER A 399 6.38 -11.30 -6.61
CA SER A 399 5.22 -11.77 -7.36
C SER A 399 5.57 -13.02 -8.20
N PHE A 400 4.59 -13.88 -8.44
CA PHE A 400 4.75 -15.00 -9.37
C PHE A 400 5.14 -14.52 -10.79
N MET A 401 4.64 -13.37 -11.21
CA MET A 401 4.98 -12.76 -12.50
C MET A 401 6.48 -12.42 -12.61
N TYR A 402 7.10 -11.99 -11.52
CA TYR A 402 8.54 -11.76 -11.45
C TYR A 402 9.33 -13.05 -11.61
N GLU A 403 8.91 -14.14 -10.94
CA GLU A 403 9.53 -15.46 -11.04
C GLU A 403 9.43 -16.03 -12.45
N GLN A 404 8.35 -15.73 -13.18
CA GLN A 404 8.09 -16.21 -14.54
C GLN A 404 8.52 -15.24 -15.64
N ALA A 405 9.23 -14.17 -15.32
CA ALA A 405 9.59 -13.11 -16.26
C ALA A 405 10.31 -13.63 -17.52
N GLU A 406 11.27 -14.53 -17.38
CA GLU A 406 11.97 -15.17 -18.50
C GLU A 406 11.03 -16.03 -19.33
N ASN A 407 10.17 -16.83 -18.70
CA ASN A 407 9.22 -17.72 -19.37
C ASN A 407 8.22 -16.97 -20.23
N TYR A 408 7.84 -15.76 -19.83
CA TYR A 408 6.96 -14.87 -20.60
C TYR A 408 7.72 -13.89 -21.49
N GLY A 409 9.07 -13.93 -21.49
CA GLY A 409 9.91 -13.01 -22.22
C GLY A 409 9.63 -11.55 -21.88
N LEU A 410 9.40 -11.28 -20.59
CA LEU A 410 9.16 -9.93 -20.11
C LEU A 410 10.45 -9.13 -20.15
N VAL A 411 10.45 -8.05 -20.92
CA VAL A 411 11.45 -7.01 -20.85
C VAL A 411 10.82 -5.84 -20.12
N TYR A 412 11.42 -5.41 -19.02
CA TYR A 412 10.86 -4.36 -18.17
C TYR A 412 11.97 -3.45 -17.62
N ARG A 413 11.59 -2.33 -17.04
CA ARG A 413 12.55 -1.37 -16.49
C ARG A 413 13.24 -1.91 -15.25
N ASP A 414 14.55 -1.77 -15.15
CA ASP A 414 15.33 -2.16 -13.95
C ASP A 414 15.03 -1.30 -12.71
N LYS A 415 14.51 -0.09 -12.94
CA LYS A 415 14.16 0.86 -11.88
C LYS A 415 12.64 0.94 -11.73
N PRO A 416 12.15 1.23 -10.52
CA PRO A 416 10.73 1.46 -10.32
C PRO A 416 10.15 2.48 -11.33
N PRO A 417 8.95 2.24 -11.79
CA PRO A 417 7.96 1.25 -11.33
C PRO A 417 8.05 -0.16 -11.94
N TYR A 418 9.18 -0.58 -12.49
CA TYR A 418 9.40 -1.90 -13.11
C TYR A 418 8.40 -2.22 -14.23
N GLU A 419 8.03 -1.19 -14.95
CA GLU A 419 7.02 -1.26 -15.99
C GLU A 419 7.52 -2.04 -17.20
N VAL A 420 6.65 -2.89 -17.75
CA VAL A 420 6.93 -3.70 -18.94
C VAL A 420 7.24 -2.82 -20.14
N LEU A 421 8.24 -3.19 -20.91
CA LEU A 421 8.65 -2.58 -22.18
C LEU A 421 8.20 -3.46 -23.37
N SER A 422 8.30 -4.77 -23.23
CA SER A 422 7.79 -5.74 -24.22
C SER A 422 7.59 -7.11 -23.57
N THR A 423 6.85 -7.98 -24.25
CA THR A 423 6.62 -9.37 -23.87
C THR A 423 6.76 -10.29 -25.08
N LYS A 424 6.59 -11.61 -24.94
CA LYS A 424 6.50 -12.52 -26.09
C LYS A 424 5.37 -12.17 -27.06
N TRP A 425 4.33 -11.47 -26.61
CA TRP A 425 3.10 -11.19 -27.37
C TRP A 425 2.94 -9.72 -27.75
N LEU A 426 3.54 -8.82 -27.00
CA LEU A 426 3.40 -7.37 -27.17
C LEU A 426 4.76 -6.74 -27.44
N SER A 427 4.95 -6.15 -28.60
CA SER A 427 6.17 -5.43 -28.96
C SER A 427 6.28 -4.08 -28.24
N TYR A 428 7.47 -3.48 -28.21
CA TYR A 428 7.64 -2.14 -27.65
C TYR A 428 6.89 -1.07 -28.45
N ASP A 429 6.81 -1.22 -29.78
CA ASP A 429 5.99 -0.33 -30.63
C ASP A 429 4.51 -0.39 -30.23
N ASP A 430 4.00 -1.57 -29.91
CA ASP A 430 2.63 -1.73 -29.45
C ASP A 430 2.42 -1.11 -28.05
N VAL A 431 3.38 -1.26 -27.14
CA VAL A 431 3.36 -0.58 -25.85
C VAL A 431 3.31 0.93 -26.01
N LEU A 432 4.09 1.50 -26.94
CA LEU A 432 4.07 2.94 -27.24
C LEU A 432 2.70 3.40 -27.79
N LYS A 433 2.07 2.61 -28.68
CA LYS A 433 0.71 2.90 -29.15
C LYS A 433 -0.30 2.89 -28.01
N LEU A 434 -0.23 1.88 -27.12
CA LEU A 434 -1.12 1.77 -25.96
C LEU A 434 -0.93 2.91 -24.97
N LYS A 435 0.30 3.41 -24.78
CA LYS A 435 0.57 4.63 -23.99
C LYS A 435 -0.06 5.88 -24.61
N GLY A 436 -0.09 5.96 -25.93
CA GLY A 436 -0.84 7.00 -26.62
C GLY A 436 -2.35 6.91 -26.36
N ILE A 437 -2.91 5.69 -26.35
CA ILE A 437 -4.32 5.45 -26.03
C ILE A 437 -4.61 5.77 -24.56
N GLU A 438 -3.76 5.37 -23.62
CA GLU A 438 -3.87 5.73 -22.19
C GLU A 438 -4.03 7.26 -22.03
N ASN A 439 -3.13 8.03 -22.65
CA ASN A 439 -3.20 9.49 -22.61
C ASN A 439 -4.52 10.04 -23.20
N MET A 440 -5.01 9.44 -24.28
CA MET A 440 -6.29 9.85 -24.87
C MET A 440 -7.47 9.53 -23.95
N VAL A 441 -7.47 8.35 -23.33
CA VAL A 441 -8.50 7.96 -22.34
C VAL A 441 -8.51 8.95 -21.17
N GLU A 442 -7.35 9.29 -20.62
CA GLU A 442 -7.25 10.22 -19.50
C GLU A 442 -7.76 11.62 -19.85
N VAL A 443 -7.34 12.14 -21.00
CA VAL A 443 -7.70 13.52 -21.40
C VAL A 443 -9.15 13.61 -21.88
N TYR A 444 -9.61 12.67 -22.69
CA TYR A 444 -10.90 12.82 -23.38
C TYR A 444 -12.05 12.05 -22.70
N TYR A 445 -11.78 10.90 -22.10
CA TYR A 445 -12.80 10.10 -21.44
C TYR A 445 -12.90 10.43 -19.94
N ASN A 446 -11.84 10.18 -19.19
CA ASN A 446 -11.83 10.31 -17.72
C ASN A 446 -12.06 11.74 -17.22
N SER A 447 -11.66 12.75 -18.01
CA SER A 447 -11.91 14.15 -17.64
C SER A 447 -13.39 14.55 -17.65
N GLY A 448 -14.25 13.77 -18.32
CA GLY A 448 -15.67 14.09 -18.51
C GLY A 448 -15.96 15.34 -19.35
N GLN A 449 -14.91 16.06 -19.82
CA GLN A 449 -15.07 17.33 -20.54
C GLN A 449 -15.57 17.15 -21.98
N PHE A 450 -15.32 15.98 -22.57
CA PHE A 450 -15.56 15.70 -23.99
C PHE A 450 -16.67 14.69 -24.26
N THR A 451 -17.51 14.37 -23.28
CA THR A 451 -18.54 13.32 -23.37
C THR A 451 -19.45 13.44 -24.60
N ARG A 452 -19.91 14.67 -24.91
CA ARG A 452 -20.75 14.91 -26.11
C ARG A 452 -19.98 14.74 -27.41
N THR A 453 -18.71 15.16 -27.44
CA THR A 453 -17.84 15.04 -28.61
C THR A 453 -17.51 13.58 -28.90
N LEU A 454 -17.17 12.81 -27.86
CA LEU A 454 -16.92 11.37 -27.99
C LEU A 454 -18.14 10.65 -28.52
N LYS A 455 -19.31 10.89 -27.96
CA LYS A 455 -20.55 10.28 -28.42
C LYS A 455 -20.87 10.61 -29.88
N TYR A 456 -20.65 11.87 -30.31
CA TYR A 456 -20.80 12.25 -31.71
C TYR A 456 -19.83 11.53 -32.62
N LEU A 457 -18.56 11.39 -32.23
CA LEU A 457 -17.55 10.67 -33.01
C LEU A 457 -17.84 9.18 -33.11
N GLU A 458 -18.28 8.55 -32.02
CA GLU A 458 -18.69 7.14 -32.00
C GLU A 458 -19.87 6.88 -32.95
N ASP A 459 -20.87 7.76 -32.98
CA ASP A 459 -22.02 7.65 -33.87
C ASP A 459 -21.63 7.89 -35.33
N TRP A 460 -20.63 8.74 -35.57
CA TRP A 460 -20.13 9.01 -36.93
C TRP A 460 -19.24 7.89 -37.48
N TRP A 461 -18.56 7.13 -36.58
CA TRP A 461 -17.64 6.06 -36.97
C TRP A 461 -18.32 4.70 -37.15
N LYS A 462 -19.54 4.52 -36.62
CA LYS A 462 -20.41 3.35 -36.86
C LYS A 462 -21.02 3.40 -38.27
#